data_4bac69bac632e066429f6b2a6d019e92
#
_entry.id   4bac69bac632e066429f6b2a6d019e92
#
_cell.length_a   1.000
_cell.length_b   1.000
_cell.length_c   1.000
_cell.angle_alpha   90.00
_cell.angle_beta   90.00
_cell.angle_gamma   90.00
#
_symmetry.space_group_name_H-M   'P 1'
#
loop_
_entity.id
_entity.type
_entity.pdbx_description
1 polymer ?
#
loop_
_entity_poly.entity_id
_entity_poly.type
_entity_poly.pdbx_seq_one_letter_code
_entity_poly.pdbx_strand_id
1 'polypeptide(L)'
;MTTKHDIFTLHRYYIWANRMRVHFDEVLKKNLENKIPKNQFEIESRLYMAYWYGGLYVVIEGWKRLELVDETVNQLLRSKNVGLLKRYRHGVFHFQPNYNDKKFLDFIVDGENCVEWIRQLNLEFGRFFLEWFKRSP
;
A
#
# COMPACT_ATOMS: atom_id res chain seq x y z
N MET A 1 -20.44 11.66 9.83
CA MET A 1 -20.79 10.25 10.08
C MET A 1 -20.46 9.37 8.89
N THR A 2 -19.75 8.26 9.12
CA THR A 2 -19.36 7.35 8.05
C THR A 2 -20.55 6.53 7.59
N THR A 3 -20.82 6.54 6.29
CA THR A 3 -21.93 5.79 5.70
C THR A 3 -21.44 4.47 5.10
N LYS A 4 -22.39 3.58 4.78
CA LYS A 4 -22.10 2.35 4.05
C LYS A 4 -21.46 2.65 2.70
N HIS A 5 -21.92 3.70 2.03
CA HIS A 5 -21.37 4.14 0.75
C HIS A 5 -19.90 4.56 0.90
N ASP A 6 -19.56 5.29 1.97
CA ASP A 6 -18.19 5.71 2.23
C ASP A 6 -17.27 4.51 2.37
N ILE A 7 -17.70 3.47 3.08
CA ILE A 7 -16.92 2.24 3.27
C ILE A 7 -16.75 1.50 1.94
N PHE A 8 -17.80 1.39 1.13
CA PHE A 8 -17.69 0.79 -0.21
C PHE A 8 -16.69 1.54 -1.08
N THR A 9 -16.70 2.86 -1.02
CA THR A 9 -15.76 3.68 -1.78
C THR A 9 -14.34 3.44 -1.35
N LEU A 10 -14.09 3.43 -0.03
CA LEU A 10 -12.75 3.18 0.50
C LEU A 10 -12.28 1.75 0.18
N HIS A 11 -13.17 0.78 0.32
CA HIS A 11 -12.87 -0.62 0.03
C HIS A 11 -12.43 -0.84 -1.42
N ARG A 12 -13.01 -0.10 -2.36
CA ARG A 12 -12.60 -0.15 -3.78
C ARG A 12 -11.12 0.18 -3.94
N TYR A 13 -10.65 1.23 -3.30
CA TYR A 13 -9.23 1.60 -3.36
C TYR A 13 -8.35 0.54 -2.71
N TYR A 14 -8.81 -0.06 -1.62
CA TYR A 14 -8.10 -1.18 -1.00
C TYR A 14 -8.00 -2.38 -1.96
N ILE A 15 -9.10 -2.74 -2.62
CA ILE A 15 -9.11 -3.87 -3.57
C ILE A 15 -8.09 -3.63 -4.69
N TRP A 16 -8.05 -2.41 -5.24
CA TRP A 16 -7.09 -2.09 -6.30
C TRP A 16 -5.64 -2.20 -5.81
N ALA A 17 -5.35 -1.64 -4.66
CA ALA A 17 -4.00 -1.73 -4.07
C ALA A 17 -3.62 -3.18 -3.79
N ASN A 18 -4.53 -3.94 -3.19
CA ASN A 18 -4.29 -5.34 -2.84
C ASN A 18 -4.06 -6.21 -4.08
N ARG A 19 -4.74 -5.92 -5.19
CA ARG A 19 -4.49 -6.65 -6.46
C ARG A 19 -3.05 -6.45 -6.94
N MET A 20 -2.53 -5.24 -6.80
CA MET A 20 -1.13 -4.96 -7.14
C MET A 20 -0.18 -5.72 -6.21
N ARG A 21 -0.50 -5.84 -4.93
CA ARG A 21 0.26 -6.68 -4.00
C ARG A 21 0.30 -8.14 -4.47
N VAL A 22 -0.84 -8.69 -4.90
CA VAL A 22 -0.90 -10.07 -5.39
C VAL A 22 0.04 -10.25 -6.57
N HIS A 23 0.02 -9.33 -7.55
CA HIS A 23 0.93 -9.40 -8.70
C HIS A 23 2.38 -9.26 -8.28
N PHE A 24 2.68 -8.38 -7.32
CA PHE A 24 4.01 -8.23 -6.78
C PHE A 24 4.52 -9.55 -6.19
N ASP A 25 3.68 -10.20 -5.38
CA ASP A 25 4.05 -11.48 -4.75
C ASP A 25 4.24 -12.60 -5.78
N GLU A 26 3.46 -12.61 -6.85
CA GLU A 26 3.64 -13.56 -7.96
C GLU A 26 5.00 -13.36 -8.64
N VAL A 27 5.40 -12.11 -8.86
CA VAL A 27 6.69 -11.79 -9.47
C VAL A 27 7.84 -12.21 -8.54
N LEU A 28 7.71 -11.96 -7.23
CA LEU A 28 8.70 -12.42 -6.25
C LEU A 28 8.85 -13.93 -6.29
N LYS A 29 7.76 -14.67 -6.36
CA LYS A 29 7.77 -16.11 -6.40
C LYS A 29 8.49 -16.62 -7.66
N LYS A 30 8.18 -16.03 -8.82
CA LYS A 30 8.85 -16.39 -10.07
C LYS A 30 10.35 -16.15 -10.00
N ASN A 31 10.76 -15.07 -9.36
CA ASN A 31 12.18 -14.76 -9.19
C ASN A 31 12.89 -15.80 -8.30
N LEU A 32 12.25 -16.19 -7.20
CA LEU A 32 12.79 -17.23 -6.31
C LEU A 32 12.89 -18.58 -6.98
N GLU A 33 12.00 -18.88 -7.93
CA GLU A 33 12.00 -20.12 -8.68
C GLU A 33 12.83 -20.05 -9.97
N ASN A 34 13.55 -18.95 -10.19
CA ASN A 34 14.34 -18.69 -11.39
C ASN A 34 13.52 -18.79 -12.69
N LYS A 35 12.26 -18.38 -12.66
CA LYS A 35 11.34 -18.44 -13.79
C LYS A 35 11.17 -17.13 -14.53
N ILE A 36 11.92 -16.09 -14.15
CA ILE A 36 11.83 -14.76 -14.75
C ILE A 36 13.23 -14.19 -14.93
N PRO A 37 13.55 -13.58 -16.09
CA PRO A 37 14.84 -12.90 -16.27
C PRO A 37 15.01 -11.76 -15.29
N LYS A 38 16.26 -11.51 -14.87
CA LYS A 38 16.58 -10.49 -13.86
C LYS A 38 16.08 -9.10 -14.23
N ASN A 39 16.29 -8.67 -15.47
CA ASN A 39 15.86 -7.34 -15.93
C ASN A 39 14.32 -7.22 -15.93
N GLN A 40 13.62 -8.27 -16.31
CA GLN A 40 12.16 -8.30 -16.29
C GLN A 40 11.65 -8.25 -14.84
N PHE A 41 12.29 -8.99 -13.93
CA PHE A 41 11.97 -8.95 -12.52
C PHE A 41 12.09 -7.53 -11.95
N GLU A 42 13.19 -6.84 -12.27
CA GLU A 42 13.41 -5.48 -11.78
C GLU A 42 12.32 -4.52 -12.25
N ILE A 43 11.92 -4.62 -13.51
CA ILE A 43 10.88 -3.75 -14.08
C ILE A 43 9.52 -4.06 -13.46
N GLU A 44 9.11 -5.34 -13.47
CA GLU A 44 7.79 -5.73 -13.00
C GLU A 44 7.61 -5.57 -11.49
N SER A 45 8.63 -5.91 -10.70
CA SER A 45 8.55 -5.75 -9.25
C SER A 45 8.39 -4.29 -8.85
N ARG A 46 9.11 -3.38 -9.51
CA ARG A 46 8.99 -1.94 -9.24
C ARG A 46 7.64 -1.38 -9.68
N LEU A 47 7.13 -1.86 -10.81
CA LEU A 47 5.80 -1.48 -11.32
C LEU A 47 4.71 -1.82 -10.30
N TYR A 48 4.63 -3.07 -9.90
CA TYR A 48 3.59 -3.51 -8.98
C TYR A 48 3.76 -2.91 -7.59
N MET A 49 4.99 -2.77 -7.12
CA MET A 49 5.27 -2.11 -5.85
C MET A 49 4.82 -0.66 -5.86
N ALA A 50 5.10 0.06 -6.95
CA ALA A 50 4.72 1.48 -7.07
C ALA A 50 3.21 1.67 -6.94
N TYR A 51 2.43 0.89 -7.66
CA TYR A 51 0.97 1.01 -7.62
C TYR A 51 0.36 0.42 -6.36
N TRP A 52 0.98 -0.60 -5.79
CA TRP A 52 0.54 -1.13 -4.50
C TRP A 52 0.76 -0.10 -3.38
N TYR A 53 1.98 0.40 -3.25
CA TYR A 53 2.34 1.35 -2.20
C TYR A 53 1.58 2.67 -2.37
N GLY A 54 1.56 3.21 -3.58
CA GLY A 54 0.82 4.44 -3.85
C GLY A 54 -0.67 4.29 -3.61
N GLY A 55 -1.24 3.17 -4.04
CA GLY A 55 -2.65 2.86 -3.81
C GLY A 55 -2.98 2.67 -2.34
N LEU A 56 -2.10 2.03 -1.58
CA LEU A 56 -2.33 1.84 -0.16
C LEU A 56 -2.32 3.17 0.60
N TYR A 57 -1.49 4.12 0.16
CA TYR A 57 -1.53 5.46 0.76
C TYR A 57 -2.88 6.14 0.54
N VAL A 58 -3.52 5.94 -0.60
CA VAL A 58 -4.87 6.47 -0.86
C VAL A 58 -5.86 5.90 0.16
N VAL A 59 -5.71 4.63 0.53
CA VAL A 59 -6.53 4.01 1.58
C VAL A 59 -6.28 4.69 2.93
N ILE A 60 -5.03 5.01 3.24
CA ILE A 60 -4.68 5.75 4.47
C ILE A 60 -5.37 7.12 4.47
N GLU A 61 -5.32 7.85 3.35
CA GLU A 61 -5.99 9.15 3.24
C GLU A 61 -7.49 9.04 3.51
N GLY A 62 -8.13 8.07 2.86
CA GLY A 62 -9.56 7.84 3.05
C GLY A 62 -9.91 7.42 4.47
N TRP A 63 -9.08 6.57 5.07
CA TRP A 63 -9.24 6.14 6.46
C TRP A 63 -9.30 7.33 7.41
N LYS A 64 -8.31 8.22 7.27
CA LYS A 64 -8.21 9.43 8.10
C LYS A 64 -9.36 10.40 7.83
N ARG A 65 -9.71 10.60 6.56
CA ARG A 65 -10.79 11.50 6.18
C ARG A 65 -12.14 11.06 6.71
N LEU A 66 -12.39 9.74 6.73
CA LEU A 66 -13.63 9.18 7.24
C LEU A 66 -13.60 9.01 8.77
N GLU A 67 -12.48 9.32 9.40
CA GLU A 67 -12.29 9.20 10.85
C GLU A 67 -12.61 7.80 11.37
N LEU A 68 -12.20 6.78 10.62
CA LEU A 68 -12.43 5.39 11.00
C LEU A 68 -11.57 5.02 12.21
N VAL A 69 -12.09 4.11 13.01
CA VAL A 69 -11.45 3.68 14.26
C VAL A 69 -11.26 2.17 14.25
N ASP A 70 -10.02 1.76 14.37
CA ASP A 70 -9.62 0.38 14.64
C ASP A 70 -8.28 0.46 15.35
N GLU A 71 -8.18 -0.17 16.50
CA GLU A 71 -7.01 -0.05 17.37
C GLU A 71 -5.71 -0.42 16.65
N THR A 72 -5.69 -1.55 15.96
CA THR A 72 -4.49 -2.04 15.28
C THR A 72 -4.10 -1.17 14.10
N VAL A 73 -5.07 -0.81 13.25
CA VAL A 73 -4.82 0.08 12.11
C VAL A 73 -4.33 1.44 12.60
N ASN A 74 -5.01 2.02 13.56
CA ASN A 74 -4.65 3.36 14.05
C ASN A 74 -3.27 3.37 14.71
N GLN A 75 -2.88 2.28 15.37
CA GLN A 75 -1.53 2.16 15.92
C GLN A 75 -0.47 2.11 14.81
N LEU A 76 -0.71 1.33 13.75
CA LEU A 76 0.19 1.29 12.60
C LEU A 76 0.33 2.66 11.93
N LEU A 77 -0.75 3.44 11.90
CA LEU A 77 -0.74 4.76 11.27
C LEU A 77 -0.03 5.85 12.09
N ARG A 78 0.43 5.53 13.29
CA ARG A 78 1.26 6.46 14.09
C ARG A 78 2.73 6.43 13.66
N SER A 79 3.12 5.48 12.83
CA SER A 79 4.49 5.34 12.36
C SER A 79 4.90 6.52 11.46
N LYS A 80 6.17 6.90 11.52
CA LYS A 80 6.76 7.87 10.59
C LYS A 80 6.70 7.37 9.14
N ASN A 81 6.52 6.07 8.95
CA ASN A 81 6.39 5.47 7.61
C ASN A 81 5.23 6.06 6.81
N VAL A 82 4.19 6.56 7.49
CA VAL A 82 3.04 7.19 6.80
C VAL A 82 3.47 8.39 5.97
N GLY A 83 4.27 9.28 6.57
CA GLY A 83 4.77 10.47 5.87
C GLY A 83 5.72 10.11 4.72
N LEU A 84 6.57 9.11 4.93
CA LEU A 84 7.49 8.62 3.90
C LEU A 84 6.74 7.96 2.74
N LEU A 85 5.68 7.21 3.05
CA LEU A 85 4.83 6.60 2.03
C LEU A 85 4.06 7.65 1.23
N LYS A 86 3.65 8.74 1.88
CA LYS A 86 3.03 9.88 1.20
C LYS A 86 3.98 10.46 0.14
N ARG A 87 5.24 10.63 0.48
CA ARG A 87 6.26 11.12 -0.45
C ARG A 87 6.48 10.14 -1.59
N TYR A 88 6.50 8.84 -1.28
CA TYR A 88 6.62 7.79 -2.28
C TYR A 88 5.48 7.86 -3.29
N ARG A 89 4.23 7.95 -2.81
CA ARG A 89 3.06 8.09 -3.67
C ARG A 89 3.18 9.35 -4.55
N HIS A 90 3.66 10.45 -4.00
CA HIS A 90 3.87 11.68 -4.78
C HIS A 90 4.83 11.42 -5.93
N GLY A 91 5.92 10.71 -5.68
CA GLY A 91 6.88 10.34 -6.71
C GLY A 91 6.29 9.46 -7.80
N VAL A 92 5.41 8.53 -7.44
CA VAL A 92 4.77 7.60 -8.39
C VAL A 92 3.83 8.34 -9.37
N PHE A 93 3.04 9.29 -8.86
CA PHE A 93 1.98 9.92 -9.64
C PHE A 93 2.33 11.30 -10.20
N HIS A 94 3.51 11.83 -9.89
CA HIS A 94 4.02 13.07 -10.45
C HIS A 94 5.40 12.82 -11.06
N PHE A 95 5.59 13.19 -12.33
CA PHE A 95 6.83 12.93 -13.04
C PHE A 95 8.03 13.51 -12.28
N GLN A 96 9.02 12.67 -12.02
CA GLN A 96 10.28 13.05 -11.38
C GLN A 96 11.40 12.94 -12.40
N PRO A 97 12.13 14.05 -12.68
CA PRO A 97 13.21 14.01 -13.69
C PRO A 97 14.37 13.10 -13.30
N ASN A 98 14.57 12.88 -12.01
CA ASN A 98 15.66 12.03 -11.52
C ASN A 98 15.17 10.62 -11.29
N TYR A 99 15.77 9.63 -11.95
CA TYR A 99 15.40 8.23 -11.80
C TYR A 99 15.49 7.76 -10.35
N ASN A 100 16.51 8.22 -9.61
CA ASN A 100 16.73 7.87 -8.21
C ASN A 100 16.26 8.98 -7.26
N ASP A 101 15.10 9.58 -7.53
CA ASP A 101 14.56 10.62 -6.68
C ASP A 101 14.37 10.14 -5.24
N LYS A 102 14.66 11.01 -4.28
CA LYS A 102 14.56 10.69 -2.85
C LYS A 102 13.15 10.27 -2.44
N LYS A 103 12.12 10.72 -3.15
CA LYS A 103 10.74 10.33 -2.84
C LYS A 103 10.55 8.82 -2.90
N PHE A 104 11.29 8.15 -3.79
CA PHE A 104 11.25 6.69 -3.87
C PHE A 104 12.15 6.02 -2.85
N LEU A 105 13.31 6.60 -2.59
CA LEU A 105 14.34 5.98 -1.75
C LEU A 105 14.09 6.16 -0.27
N ASP A 106 13.59 7.32 0.16
CA ASP A 106 13.46 7.64 1.57
C ASP A 106 12.56 6.66 2.33
N PHE A 107 11.50 6.17 1.69
CA PHE A 107 10.62 5.19 2.32
C PHE A 107 11.39 3.92 2.70
N ILE A 108 12.23 3.44 1.80
CA ILE A 108 13.01 2.21 2.01
C ILE A 108 14.17 2.45 2.97
N VAL A 109 14.88 3.58 2.81
CA VAL A 109 16.11 3.87 3.56
C VAL A 109 15.81 4.39 4.96
N ASP A 110 14.91 5.36 5.07
CA ASP A 110 14.61 6.05 6.33
C ASP A 110 13.42 5.46 7.08
N GLY A 111 12.68 4.56 6.47
CA GLY A 111 11.53 3.91 7.09
C GLY A 111 11.94 2.93 8.17
N GLU A 112 11.04 2.69 9.14
CA GLU A 112 11.22 1.70 10.20
C GLU A 112 10.53 0.41 9.81
N ASN A 113 11.34 -0.62 9.44
CA ASN A 113 10.82 -1.92 9.00
C ASN A 113 9.72 -1.75 7.96
N CYS A 114 9.97 -0.90 6.96
CA CYS A 114 8.94 -0.47 6.03
C CYS A 114 8.29 -1.62 5.25
N VAL A 115 9.05 -2.64 4.88
CA VAL A 115 8.54 -3.79 4.13
C VAL A 115 7.54 -4.59 4.98
N GLU A 116 7.89 -4.85 6.23
CA GLU A 116 6.99 -5.55 7.17
C GLU A 116 5.80 -4.68 7.53
N TRP A 117 6.05 -3.40 7.77
CA TRP A 117 5.01 -2.44 8.15
C TRP A 117 3.92 -2.35 7.08
N ILE A 118 4.31 -2.22 5.81
CA ILE A 118 3.32 -2.08 4.73
C ILE A 118 2.52 -3.36 4.52
N ARG A 119 3.15 -4.52 4.69
CA ARG A 119 2.44 -5.80 4.60
C ARG A 119 1.45 -5.97 5.74
N GLN A 120 1.86 -5.60 6.94
CA GLN A 120 0.98 -5.68 8.10
C GLN A 120 -0.20 -4.71 7.96
N LEU A 121 0.05 -3.49 7.51
CA LEU A 121 -1.01 -2.51 7.28
C LEU A 121 -1.99 -3.00 6.22
N ASN A 122 -1.48 -3.54 5.11
CA ASN A 122 -2.32 -4.11 4.05
C ASN A 122 -3.22 -5.23 4.59
N LEU A 123 -2.65 -6.13 5.39
CA LEU A 123 -3.38 -7.23 6.01
C LEU A 123 -4.47 -6.72 6.96
N GLU A 124 -4.15 -5.74 7.79
CA GLU A 124 -5.10 -5.21 8.79
C GLU A 124 -6.23 -4.42 8.14
N PHE A 125 -5.97 -3.69 7.06
CA PHE A 125 -7.06 -3.10 6.28
C PHE A 125 -8.01 -4.18 5.74
N GLY A 126 -7.45 -5.26 5.20
CA GLY A 126 -8.26 -6.39 4.71
C GLY A 126 -9.11 -7.00 5.80
N ARG A 127 -8.53 -7.21 6.98
CA ARG A 127 -9.26 -7.71 8.15
C ARG A 127 -10.40 -6.77 8.53
N PHE A 128 -10.13 -5.46 8.59
CA PHE A 128 -11.14 -4.45 8.93
C PHE A 128 -12.33 -4.52 7.97
N PHE A 129 -12.08 -4.52 6.66
CA PHE A 129 -13.17 -4.55 5.68
C PHE A 129 -13.96 -5.85 5.77
N LEU A 130 -13.28 -6.98 5.92
CA LEU A 130 -13.95 -8.28 6.06
C LEU A 130 -14.90 -8.28 7.27
N GLU A 131 -14.43 -7.81 8.41
CA GLU A 131 -15.24 -7.75 9.62
C GLU A 131 -16.40 -6.77 9.47
N TRP A 132 -16.14 -5.61 8.84
CA TRP A 132 -17.18 -4.61 8.63
C TRP A 132 -18.31 -5.16 7.77
N PHE A 133 -17.98 -5.83 6.65
CA PHE A 133 -19.01 -6.39 5.77
C PHE A 133 -19.77 -7.55 6.42
N LYS A 134 -19.14 -8.30 7.31
CA LYS A 134 -19.86 -9.34 8.07
C LYS A 134 -20.86 -8.78 9.05
N ARG A 135 -20.56 -7.61 9.66
CA ARG A 135 -21.42 -6.96 10.64
C ARG A 135 -22.51 -6.08 10.02
N SER A 136 -22.33 -5.68 8.77
CA SER A 136 -23.21 -4.72 8.08
C SER A 136 -23.71 -5.33 6.77
N PRO A 137 -24.54 -6.39 6.81
CA PRO A 137 -25.02 -7.05 5.60
C PRO A 137 -25.93 -6.15 4.73
#